data_8be9195dc11784f85850a34e1ff3f3b1
#
_entry.id   8be9195dc11784f85850a34e1ff3f3b1
#
_cell.length_a   1.000
_cell.length_b   1.000
_cell.length_c   1.000
_cell.angle_alpha   90.00
_cell.angle_beta   90.00
_cell.angle_gamma   90.00
#
_symmetry.space_group_name_H-M   'P 1'
#
loop_
_entity.id
_entity.type
_entity.pdbx_description
1 polymer ?
#
loop_
_entity_poly.entity_id
_entity_poly.type
_entity_poly.pdbx_seq_one_letter_code
_entity_poly.pdbx_strand_id
1 'polypeptide(L)'
;MAGPIPTRLLPDTAAISADGRLRIGGCDLVDLAGEYGTPLFVYDEAHLRARCREAVTAFGDGVAYASKAFLCDAMARLAHEEGMHLDVATGGELFVALRAGVPAAATGREPPRRC
;
A
#
# COMPACT_ATOMS: atom_id res chain seq x y z
N MET A 1 -2.21 -10.19 29.92
CA MET A 1 -1.63 -9.04 29.20
C MET A 1 -1.30 -9.46 27.77
N ALA A 2 -1.81 -8.76 26.79
CA ALA A 2 -1.33 -8.95 25.43
C ALA A 2 0.16 -8.58 25.38
N GLY A 3 1.00 -9.48 24.89
CA GLY A 3 2.43 -9.20 24.68
C GLY A 3 2.64 -8.13 23.59
N PRO A 4 3.86 -7.62 23.44
CA PRO A 4 4.16 -6.66 22.40
C PRO A 4 3.84 -7.25 21.00
N ILE A 5 3.42 -6.40 20.07
CA ILE A 5 3.18 -6.81 18.69
C ILE A 5 4.47 -7.40 18.11
N PRO A 6 4.44 -8.64 17.58
CA PRO A 6 5.64 -9.21 16.99
C PRO A 6 6.19 -8.36 15.86
N THR A 7 7.47 -8.05 15.86
CA THR A 7 8.11 -7.16 14.88
C THR A 7 7.91 -7.62 13.43
N ARG A 8 7.78 -8.93 13.19
CA ARG A 8 7.49 -9.47 11.85
C ARG A 8 6.13 -9.04 11.25
N LEU A 9 5.25 -8.49 12.08
CA LEU A 9 3.94 -7.97 11.66
C LEU A 9 3.95 -6.47 11.41
N LEU A 10 5.08 -5.82 11.67
CA LEU A 10 5.27 -4.39 11.48
C LEU A 10 5.99 -4.12 10.14
N PRO A 11 5.86 -2.91 9.59
CA PRO A 11 6.66 -2.49 8.45
C PRO A 11 8.18 -2.57 8.73
N ASP A 12 8.98 -2.71 7.67
CA ASP A 12 10.44 -2.83 7.77
C ASP A 12 11.10 -1.61 8.45
N THR A 13 10.46 -0.44 8.37
CA THR A 13 10.94 0.80 9.00
C THR A 13 10.55 0.93 10.48
N ALA A 14 9.82 -0.06 11.01
CA ALA A 14 9.37 0.01 12.40
C ALA A 14 10.55 -0.01 13.37
N ALA A 15 10.54 0.92 14.32
CA ALA A 15 11.56 1.05 15.35
C ALA A 15 10.91 1.45 16.68
N ILE A 16 11.52 1.00 17.77
CA ILE A 16 11.15 1.46 19.12
C ILE A 16 12.18 2.51 19.53
N SER A 17 11.70 3.71 19.85
CA SER A 17 12.54 4.79 20.36
C SER A 17 12.97 4.54 21.81
N ALA A 18 13.94 5.32 22.29
CA ALA A 18 14.51 5.16 23.63
C ALA A 18 13.48 5.33 24.76
N ASP A 19 12.41 6.09 24.51
CA ASP A 19 11.26 6.28 25.40
C ASP A 19 10.17 5.21 25.27
N GLY A 20 10.41 4.15 24.47
CA GLY A 20 9.51 3.03 24.29
C GLY A 20 8.37 3.26 23.30
N ARG A 21 8.37 4.36 22.53
CA ARG A 21 7.36 4.65 21.52
C ARG A 21 7.65 3.95 20.20
N LEU A 22 6.61 3.45 19.55
CA LEU A 22 6.72 2.86 18.20
C LEU A 22 6.77 3.96 17.15
N ARG A 23 7.77 3.87 16.28
CA ARG A 23 7.93 4.71 15.09
C ARG A 23 7.82 3.87 13.83
N ILE A 24 7.18 4.42 12.80
CA ILE A 24 7.07 3.82 11.46
C ILE A 24 7.40 4.91 10.44
N GLY A 25 8.29 4.63 9.50
CA GLY A 25 8.72 5.61 8.51
C GLY A 25 9.34 6.88 9.13
N GLY A 26 9.93 6.76 10.32
CA GLY A 26 10.46 7.89 11.08
C GLY A 26 9.43 8.69 11.87
N CYS A 27 8.12 8.42 11.72
CA CYS A 27 7.04 9.11 12.42
C CYS A 27 6.67 8.39 13.71
N ASP A 28 6.47 9.14 14.79
CA ASP A 28 5.99 8.63 16.07
C ASP A 28 4.49 8.37 15.99
N LEU A 29 4.04 7.15 16.30
CA LEU A 29 2.62 6.78 16.15
C LEU A 29 1.72 7.45 17.20
N VAL A 30 2.24 7.80 18.36
CA VAL A 30 1.46 8.52 19.38
C VAL A 30 1.22 9.95 18.93
N ASP A 31 2.22 10.60 18.34
CA ASP A 31 2.08 11.95 17.79
C ASP A 31 1.11 11.96 16.60
N LEU A 32 1.19 10.97 15.68
CA LEU A 32 0.23 10.83 14.59
C LEU A 32 -1.21 10.64 15.12
N ALA A 33 -1.39 9.78 16.12
CA ALA A 33 -2.71 9.58 16.73
C ALA A 33 -3.23 10.86 17.40
N GLY A 34 -2.36 11.68 17.99
CA GLY A 34 -2.71 12.97 18.55
C GLY A 34 -3.14 13.99 17.50
N GLU A 35 -2.47 13.98 16.33
CA GLU A 35 -2.76 14.91 15.23
C GLU A 35 -4.02 14.52 14.43
N TYR A 36 -4.16 13.24 14.10
CA TYR A 36 -5.22 12.76 13.20
C TYR A 36 -6.37 12.04 13.91
N GLY A 37 -6.24 11.74 15.19
CA GLY A 37 -7.23 11.00 15.97
C GLY A 37 -7.10 9.48 15.77
N THR A 38 -7.96 8.75 16.49
CA THR A 38 -8.07 7.30 16.41
C THR A 38 -9.54 6.88 16.23
N PRO A 39 -9.83 5.76 15.53
CA PRO A 39 -8.89 4.81 14.93
C PRO A 39 -8.15 5.42 13.73
N LEU A 40 -6.89 5.00 13.53
CA LEU A 40 -6.02 5.52 12.47
C LEU A 40 -5.31 4.37 11.76
N PHE A 41 -5.43 4.32 10.44
CA PHE A 41 -4.62 3.43 9.60
C PHE A 41 -3.34 4.15 9.19
N VAL A 42 -2.20 3.50 9.39
CA VAL A 42 -0.88 4.04 9.04
C VAL A 42 -0.25 3.15 7.97
N TYR A 43 0.08 3.75 6.84
CA TYR A 43 0.77 3.09 5.73
C TYR A 43 2.19 3.64 5.62
N ASP A 44 3.16 2.74 5.58
CA ASP A 44 4.56 3.08 5.38
C ASP A 44 4.89 3.06 3.88
N GLU A 45 5.07 4.23 3.29
CA GLU A 45 5.35 4.36 1.87
C GLU A 45 6.64 3.63 1.47
N ALA A 46 7.71 3.74 2.26
CA ALA A 46 8.99 3.08 1.96
C ALA A 46 8.83 1.55 1.94
N HIS A 47 8.09 0.99 2.88
CA HIS A 47 7.80 -0.44 2.91
C HIS A 47 6.93 -0.89 1.74
N LEU A 48 5.86 -0.14 1.43
CA LEU A 48 5.00 -0.42 0.26
C LEU A 48 5.79 -0.42 -1.04
N ARG A 49 6.64 0.59 -1.25
CA ARG A 49 7.51 0.67 -2.43
C ARG A 49 8.49 -0.51 -2.50
N ALA A 50 9.09 -0.88 -1.38
CA ALA A 50 9.98 -2.04 -1.33
C ALA A 50 9.26 -3.35 -1.73
N ARG A 51 8.03 -3.55 -1.25
CA ARG A 51 7.21 -4.73 -1.62
C ARG A 51 6.85 -4.74 -3.11
N CYS A 52 6.47 -3.59 -3.67
CA CYS A 52 6.21 -3.48 -5.10
C CYS A 52 7.47 -3.83 -5.94
N ARG A 53 8.63 -3.30 -5.56
CA ARG A 53 9.90 -3.59 -6.24
C ARG A 53 10.30 -5.04 -6.18
N GLU A 54 10.11 -5.69 -5.04
CA GLU A 54 10.36 -7.14 -4.91
C GLU A 54 9.49 -7.95 -5.88
N ALA A 55 8.19 -7.64 -5.94
CA ALA A 55 7.27 -8.31 -6.84
C ALA A 55 7.66 -8.10 -8.32
N VAL A 56 7.95 -6.87 -8.72
CA VAL A 56 8.37 -6.53 -10.09
C VAL A 56 9.72 -7.19 -10.43
N THR A 57 10.67 -7.21 -9.49
CA THR A 57 11.96 -7.89 -9.69
C THR A 57 11.78 -9.39 -9.91
N ALA A 58 10.86 -10.02 -9.17
CA ALA A 58 10.63 -11.46 -9.26
C ALA A 58 9.82 -11.88 -10.50
N PHE A 59 8.84 -11.07 -10.92
CA PHE A 59 7.85 -11.47 -11.93
C PHE A 59 7.79 -10.54 -13.17
N GLY A 60 8.54 -9.45 -13.18
CA GLY A 60 8.59 -8.51 -14.30
C GLY A 60 7.24 -7.85 -14.62
N ASP A 61 6.97 -7.65 -15.91
CA ASP A 61 5.77 -6.99 -16.40
C ASP A 61 4.45 -7.75 -16.13
N GLY A 62 4.53 -8.99 -15.64
CA GLY A 62 3.36 -9.80 -15.31
C GLY A 62 2.71 -9.46 -13.97
N VAL A 63 3.24 -8.52 -13.21
CA VAL A 63 2.75 -8.19 -11.86
C VAL A 63 1.68 -7.12 -11.90
N ALA A 64 0.55 -7.41 -11.29
CA ALA A 64 -0.54 -6.47 -11.10
C ALA A 64 -0.90 -6.34 -9.61
N TYR A 65 -1.14 -5.11 -9.18
CA TYR A 65 -1.70 -4.83 -7.87
C TYR A 65 -3.22 -4.98 -7.89
N ALA A 66 -3.75 -5.80 -7.00
CA ALA A 66 -5.19 -6.01 -6.87
C ALA A 66 -5.85 -4.82 -6.14
N SER A 67 -6.42 -3.90 -6.89
CA SER A 67 -6.98 -2.65 -6.39
C SER A 67 -8.08 -2.82 -5.34
N LYS A 68 -8.79 -3.93 -5.38
CA LYS A 68 -9.84 -4.26 -4.39
C LYS A 68 -9.32 -4.38 -2.95
N ALA A 69 -8.04 -4.60 -2.75
CA ALA A 69 -7.46 -4.74 -1.42
C ALA A 69 -7.40 -3.41 -0.67
N PHE A 70 -6.95 -2.37 -1.32
CA PHE A 70 -6.93 -0.99 -0.87
C PHE A 70 -6.64 -0.06 -2.05
N LEU A 71 -7.47 0.93 -2.28
CA LEU A 71 -7.29 1.87 -3.38
C LEU A 71 -7.60 3.30 -2.97
N CYS A 72 -6.63 4.16 -3.18
CA CYS A 72 -6.75 5.61 -3.24
C CYS A 72 -5.78 6.13 -4.29
N ASP A 73 -5.85 7.41 -4.64
CA ASP A 73 -4.98 8.01 -5.66
C ASP A 73 -3.49 7.80 -5.35
N ALA A 74 -3.11 7.95 -4.08
CA ALA A 74 -1.73 7.76 -3.64
C ALA A 74 -1.25 6.32 -3.85
N MET A 75 -2.06 5.32 -3.49
CA MET A 75 -1.71 3.90 -3.65
C MET A 75 -1.65 3.50 -5.13
N ALA A 76 -2.61 3.95 -5.94
CA ALA A 76 -2.61 3.68 -7.37
C ALA A 76 -1.35 4.23 -8.04
N ARG A 77 -1.01 5.47 -7.73
CA ARG A 77 0.21 6.12 -8.24
C ARG A 77 1.47 5.40 -7.80
N LEU A 78 1.58 5.06 -6.51
CA LEU A 78 2.73 4.37 -5.94
C LEU A 78 2.98 3.02 -6.64
N ALA A 79 1.95 2.20 -6.77
CA ALA A 79 2.07 0.90 -7.43
C ALA A 79 2.53 1.04 -8.89
N HIS A 80 1.96 2.00 -9.62
CA HIS A 80 2.33 2.28 -11.00
C HIS A 80 3.77 2.79 -11.13
N GLU A 81 4.18 3.74 -10.28
CA GLU A 81 5.55 4.28 -10.25
C GLU A 81 6.61 3.20 -10.00
N GLU A 82 6.27 2.18 -9.22
CA GLU A 82 7.15 1.04 -8.95
C GLU A 82 7.07 -0.08 -10.01
N GLY A 83 6.37 0.17 -11.12
CA GLY A 83 6.32 -0.73 -12.29
C GLY A 83 5.25 -1.79 -12.27
N MET A 84 4.28 -1.73 -11.34
CA MET A 84 3.15 -2.64 -11.32
C MET A 84 2.03 -2.17 -12.25
N HIS A 85 1.33 -3.13 -12.85
CA HIS A 85 0.00 -2.89 -13.40
C HIS A 85 -1.04 -2.81 -12.26
N LEU A 86 -2.21 -2.25 -12.55
CA LEU A 86 -3.35 -2.28 -11.63
C LEU A 86 -4.42 -3.23 -12.16
N ASP A 87 -4.80 -4.19 -11.34
CA ASP A 87 -5.97 -5.04 -11.61
C ASP A 87 -7.21 -4.37 -11.03
N VAL A 88 -8.14 -3.98 -11.90
CA VAL A 88 -9.37 -3.27 -11.55
C VAL A 88 -10.59 -4.10 -11.89
N ALA A 89 -11.49 -4.29 -10.93
CA ALA A 89 -12.68 -5.09 -11.06
C ALA A 89 -13.94 -4.25 -11.33
N THR A 90 -13.94 -2.96 -10.95
CA THR A 90 -15.10 -2.06 -11.05
C THR A 90 -14.79 -0.78 -11.82
N GLY A 91 -15.84 -0.12 -12.32
CA GLY A 91 -15.71 1.20 -12.94
C GLY A 91 -15.19 2.27 -11.96
N GLY A 92 -15.51 2.17 -10.67
CA GLY A 92 -15.01 3.05 -9.64
C GLY A 92 -13.50 2.90 -9.43
N GLU A 93 -12.99 1.67 -9.38
CA GLU A 93 -11.56 1.41 -9.30
C GLU A 93 -10.82 1.94 -10.54
N LEU A 94 -11.36 1.71 -11.72
CA LEU A 94 -10.80 2.25 -12.97
C LEU A 94 -10.76 3.79 -12.93
N PHE A 95 -11.83 4.41 -12.48
CA PHE A 95 -11.89 5.87 -12.35
C PHE A 95 -10.78 6.41 -11.43
N VAL A 96 -10.59 5.81 -10.26
CA VAL A 96 -9.53 6.21 -9.32
C VAL A 96 -8.14 6.01 -9.94
N ALA A 97 -7.90 4.89 -10.60
CA ALA A 97 -6.63 4.61 -11.27
C ALA A 97 -6.30 5.65 -12.34
N LEU A 98 -7.25 5.96 -13.23
CA LEU A 98 -7.08 6.96 -14.28
C LEU A 98 -6.87 8.38 -13.70
N ARG A 99 -7.62 8.74 -12.67
CA ARG A 99 -7.47 10.02 -11.97
C ARG A 99 -6.09 10.15 -11.29
N ALA A 100 -5.55 9.05 -10.78
CA ALA A 100 -4.21 9.01 -10.20
C ALA A 100 -3.08 9.13 -11.24
N GLY A 101 -3.41 9.11 -12.53
CA GLY A 101 -2.45 9.21 -13.64
C GLY A 101 -1.93 7.86 -14.14
N VAL A 102 -2.55 6.75 -13.74
CA VAL A 102 -2.20 5.43 -14.28
C VAL A 102 -2.75 5.31 -15.70
N PRO A 103 -1.92 5.01 -16.71
CA PRO A 103 -2.40 4.85 -18.08
C PRO A 103 -3.42 3.70 -18.21
N ALA A 104 -4.41 3.84 -19.07
CA ALA A 104 -5.40 2.78 -19.31
C ALA A 104 -4.75 1.45 -19.71
N ALA A 105 -3.64 1.49 -20.45
CA ALA A 105 -2.89 0.29 -20.84
C ALA A 105 -2.24 -0.45 -19.66
N ALA A 106 -2.03 0.24 -18.52
CA ALA A 106 -1.51 -0.34 -17.29
C ALA A 106 -2.62 -0.80 -16.33
N THR A 107 -3.89 -0.71 -16.74
CA THR A 107 -5.04 -1.23 -16.00
C THR A 107 -5.55 -2.49 -16.66
N GLY A 108 -5.39 -3.64 -15.99
CA GLY A 108 -6.01 -4.90 -16.38
C GLY A 108 -7.42 -4.97 -15.81
N ARG A 109 -8.39 -5.38 -16.62
CA ARG A 109 -9.73 -5.69 -16.15
C ARG A 109 -9.81 -7.20 -15.96
N GLU A 110 -10.13 -7.64 -14.74
CA GLU A 110 -10.45 -9.04 -14.53
C GLU A 110 -11.65 -9.42 -15.45
N PRO A 111 -11.52 -10.46 -16.28
CA PRO A 111 -12.65 -10.86 -17.12
C PRO A 111 -13.84 -11.21 -16.22
N PRO A 112 -15.07 -10.91 -16.62
CA PRO A 112 -16.24 -11.25 -15.82
C PRO A 112 -16.22 -12.75 -15.52
N ARG A 113 -16.26 -13.09 -14.25
CA ARG A 113 -16.36 -14.48 -13.83
C ARG A 113 -17.66 -15.02 -14.45
N ARG A 114 -17.53 -15.99 -15.33
CA ARG A 114 -18.71 -16.72 -15.84
C ARG A 114 -19.29 -17.47 -14.65
N CYS A 115 -20.50 -17.13 -14.28
CA CYS A 115 -21.32 -17.91 -13.35
C CYS A 115 -21.60 -19.28 -13.94
#